data_36303baef602e2b4c91edb92d6d59eb2
#
_entry.id   36303baef602e2b4c91edb92d6d59eb2
#
_cell.length_a   1.000
_cell.length_b   1.000
_cell.length_c   1.000
_cell.angle_alpha   90.00
_cell.angle_beta   90.00
_cell.angle_gamma   90.00
#
_symmetry.space_group_name_H-M   'P 1'
#
loop_
_entity.id
_entity.type
_entity.pdbx_description
1 polymer ?
#
loop_
_entity_poly.entity_id
_entity_poly.type
_entity_poly.pdbx_seq_one_letter_code
_entity_poly.pdbx_strand_id
1 'polypeptide(L)'
;MERLIEEISYKKCDVYREVVCDVSCDFTLPDYLGDIKRIIMTKESLSVGGAYLDAGQISGCGVVTYNVIYVDSEGKLTSAEFSREYECSGRCECDALCHTYITSRIVNSSIRATTPRKLVAKSTVASNIRGFTEQSILIPEEFSSGNLEFKDEHTFVRSTNVTHLPEREYAERLATLEGVMADDIAVISRNARPEIKSVEMRDGVIFVKGLIKVECAVMCAPLAPCVEDVTLQINEECPAGCKDPVSLFAIPNVSSLTVNVQPTEEGCELTCDLILDLTVVEDENISVSMPTDAYAPERVVDLEYNTVMLNSIAMPISESFMSEVRKDRLELGLAEARDIIITDATVKPDPVRKEGDNLFLTGEIKFMGVATQVSEDGALSYVSFKTSVPYEYIVNNTCQNLDGVSYDILTSVNDVSCMIDKDEVLFECSVSFNGVAISDRSCRYISSVKIAEEKAERPPRRVVVYYPDKDESLYEVAKQFDTTSRAVANINSLGIDVAASPAKSGGLSGVKRLIIY
;
A
#
# COMPACT_ATOMS: atom_id res chain seq x y z
N MET A 1 -11.28 6.16 45.48
CA MET A 1 -10.16 5.29 45.04
C MET A 1 -9.90 5.62 43.60
N GLU A 2 -8.80 6.30 43.32
CA GLU A 2 -8.39 6.55 41.93
C GLU A 2 -7.90 5.25 41.34
N ARG A 3 -8.47 4.87 40.20
CA ARG A 3 -8.00 3.77 39.37
C ARG A 3 -6.80 4.30 38.59
N LEU A 4 -5.68 3.62 38.63
CA LEU A 4 -4.66 3.78 37.63
C LEU A 4 -5.19 3.08 36.36
N ILE A 5 -5.38 3.84 35.30
CA ILE A 5 -5.86 3.34 33.99
C ILE A 5 -4.73 3.61 33.02
N GLU A 6 -4.24 2.57 32.38
CA GLU A 6 -3.36 2.70 31.23
C GLU A 6 -4.23 3.05 30.02
N GLU A 7 -3.91 4.15 29.37
CA GLU A 7 -4.52 4.54 28.11
C GLU A 7 -3.55 4.22 26.97
N ILE A 8 -3.93 3.26 26.13
CA ILE A 8 -3.16 2.88 24.95
C ILE A 8 -3.82 3.51 23.73
N SER A 9 -3.18 4.57 23.21
CA SER A 9 -3.62 5.23 21.97
C SER A 9 -3.04 4.54 20.75
N TYR A 10 -3.85 4.37 19.72
CA TYR A 10 -3.47 3.80 18.43
C TYR A 10 -4.28 4.40 17.29
N LYS A 11 -3.72 4.36 16.08
CA LYS A 11 -4.36 4.89 14.88
C LYS A 11 -4.97 3.74 14.09
N LYS A 12 -6.29 3.65 14.12
CA LYS A 12 -7.09 2.60 13.50
C LYS A 12 -7.57 3.03 12.12
N CYS A 13 -7.49 2.13 11.15
CA CYS A 13 -8.14 2.32 9.86
C CYS A 13 -9.65 2.13 10.02
N ASP A 14 -10.40 3.21 10.13
CA ASP A 14 -11.87 3.19 10.22
C ASP A 14 -12.54 3.40 8.86
N VAL A 15 -11.80 3.91 7.88
CA VAL A 15 -12.27 4.05 6.52
C VAL A 15 -11.39 3.23 5.58
N TYR A 16 -11.95 2.16 5.06
CA TYR A 16 -11.42 1.35 3.98
C TYR A 16 -12.47 1.30 2.88
N ARG A 17 -12.36 2.20 1.90
CA ARG A 17 -13.42 2.34 0.91
C ARG A 17 -12.89 2.55 -0.50
N GLU A 18 -13.43 1.79 -1.43
CA GLU A 18 -13.33 2.09 -2.85
C GLU A 18 -14.52 2.98 -3.24
N VAL A 19 -14.23 4.15 -3.78
CA VAL A 19 -15.21 5.07 -4.35
C VAL A 19 -14.95 5.23 -5.83
N VAL A 20 -16.02 5.31 -6.62
CA VAL A 20 -15.93 5.31 -8.07
C VAL A 20 -16.65 6.53 -8.62
N CYS A 21 -16.06 7.18 -9.61
CA CYS A 21 -16.66 8.29 -10.34
C CYS A 21 -16.42 8.20 -11.83
N ASP A 22 -17.31 8.78 -12.61
CA ASP A 22 -17.19 8.92 -14.06
C ASP A 22 -16.70 10.33 -14.41
N VAL A 23 -15.65 10.38 -15.22
CA VAL A 23 -15.03 11.61 -15.72
C VAL A 23 -15.32 11.73 -17.20
N SER A 24 -15.86 12.85 -17.63
CA SER A 24 -16.12 13.12 -19.04
C SER A 24 -15.54 14.47 -19.45
N CYS A 25 -14.86 14.51 -20.57
CA CYS A 25 -14.21 15.70 -21.08
C CYS A 25 -14.39 15.80 -22.60
N ASP A 26 -14.83 16.98 -23.05
CA ASP A 26 -14.83 17.39 -24.46
C ASP A 26 -13.63 18.31 -24.69
N PHE A 27 -12.84 18.00 -25.72
CA PHE A 27 -11.65 18.75 -26.08
C PHE A 27 -11.65 19.12 -27.55
N THR A 28 -11.31 20.35 -27.87
CA THR A 28 -11.11 20.83 -29.25
C THR A 28 -9.65 21.10 -29.48
N LEU A 29 -9.08 20.51 -30.53
CA LEU A 29 -7.66 20.70 -30.88
C LEU A 29 -7.35 22.19 -31.06
N PRO A 30 -6.24 22.68 -30.48
CA PRO A 30 -5.72 24.02 -30.73
C PRO A 30 -5.36 24.19 -32.23
N ASP A 31 -5.41 25.42 -32.72
CA ASP A 31 -5.23 25.74 -34.14
C ASP A 31 -3.85 25.36 -34.71
N TYR A 32 -2.84 25.27 -33.86
CA TYR A 32 -1.48 24.85 -34.26
C TYR A 32 -1.34 23.33 -34.46
N LEU A 33 -2.32 22.52 -34.05
CA LEU A 33 -2.33 21.08 -34.30
C LEU A 33 -3.12 20.74 -35.57
N GLY A 34 -2.59 19.80 -36.36
CA GLY A 34 -3.23 19.28 -37.56
C GLY A 34 -4.49 18.47 -37.26
N ASP A 35 -5.39 18.40 -38.24
CA ASP A 35 -6.64 17.64 -38.15
C ASP A 35 -6.38 16.14 -37.99
N ILE A 36 -7.12 15.50 -37.11
CA ILE A 36 -7.00 14.05 -36.85
C ILE A 36 -7.47 13.26 -38.07
N LYS A 37 -6.56 12.51 -38.70
CA LYS A 37 -6.87 11.53 -39.73
C LYS A 37 -7.10 10.14 -39.12
N ARG A 38 -6.25 9.73 -38.18
CA ARG A 38 -6.35 8.43 -37.53
C ARG A 38 -5.70 8.48 -36.14
N ILE A 39 -6.44 8.08 -35.13
CA ILE A 39 -5.88 7.85 -33.77
C ILE A 39 -5.05 6.56 -33.81
N ILE A 40 -3.82 6.63 -33.34
CA ILE A 40 -2.90 5.50 -33.22
C ILE A 40 -3.02 4.88 -31.83
N MET A 41 -2.89 5.69 -30.79
CA MET A 41 -2.92 5.24 -29.39
C MET A 41 -3.57 6.31 -28.52
N THR A 42 -4.24 5.87 -27.47
CA THR A 42 -4.68 6.72 -26.37
C THR A 42 -4.06 6.23 -25.08
N LYS A 43 -3.59 7.12 -24.26
CA LYS A 43 -3.01 6.85 -22.96
C LYS A 43 -3.64 7.76 -21.93
N GLU A 44 -3.97 7.20 -20.79
CA GLU A 44 -4.46 7.93 -19.64
C GLU A 44 -3.49 7.79 -18.49
N SER A 45 -3.26 8.88 -17.76
CA SER A 45 -2.50 8.90 -16.51
C SER A 45 -3.30 9.58 -15.42
N LEU A 46 -3.04 9.19 -14.18
CA LEU A 46 -3.65 9.75 -12.98
C LEU A 46 -2.60 10.47 -12.15
N SER A 47 -2.90 11.70 -11.76
CA SER A 47 -2.25 12.37 -10.66
C SER A 47 -3.23 12.41 -9.49
N VAL A 48 -2.83 11.89 -8.34
CA VAL A 48 -3.65 11.79 -7.15
C VAL A 48 -3.43 13.03 -6.29
N GLY A 49 -4.48 13.79 -6.00
CA GLY A 49 -4.37 15.04 -5.24
C GLY A 49 -4.51 14.86 -3.73
N GLY A 50 -5.30 13.88 -3.29
CA GLY A 50 -5.50 13.62 -1.86
C GLY A 50 -6.91 13.16 -1.51
N ALA A 51 -7.14 12.93 -0.22
CA ALA A 51 -8.46 12.59 0.31
C ALA A 51 -8.81 13.50 1.48
N TYR A 52 -10.09 13.84 1.60
CA TYR A 52 -10.61 14.68 2.68
C TYR A 52 -11.99 14.22 3.13
N LEU A 53 -12.32 14.56 4.37
CA LEU A 53 -13.62 14.27 4.98
C LEU A 53 -14.37 15.59 5.16
N ASP A 54 -15.59 15.66 4.62
CA ASP A 54 -16.49 16.79 4.80
C ASP A 54 -17.93 16.31 4.99
N ALA A 55 -18.60 16.83 6.02
CA ALA A 55 -20.02 16.60 6.32
C ALA A 55 -20.48 15.12 6.24
N GLY A 56 -19.65 14.18 6.71
CA GLY A 56 -19.95 12.74 6.67
C GLY A 56 -19.78 12.10 5.28
N GLN A 57 -19.04 12.76 4.40
CA GLN A 57 -18.60 12.22 3.11
C GLN A 57 -17.08 12.23 3.04
N ILE A 58 -16.51 11.11 2.59
CA ILE A 58 -15.09 11.04 2.26
C ILE A 58 -14.94 11.16 0.75
N SER A 59 -14.07 12.08 0.33
CA SER A 59 -13.79 12.34 -1.07
C SER A 59 -12.31 12.10 -1.38
N GLY A 60 -12.05 11.51 -2.55
CA GLY A 60 -10.72 11.42 -3.14
C GLY A 60 -10.70 12.22 -4.44
N CYS A 61 -9.72 13.08 -4.62
CA CYS A 61 -9.60 13.96 -5.78
C CYS A 61 -8.27 13.78 -6.50
N GLY A 62 -8.19 14.31 -7.72
CA GLY A 62 -6.99 14.31 -8.54
C GLY A 62 -7.29 14.77 -9.96
N VAL A 63 -6.37 14.45 -10.87
CA VAL A 63 -6.45 14.83 -12.27
C VAL A 63 -6.26 13.60 -13.17
N VAL A 64 -7.15 13.43 -14.13
CA VAL A 64 -6.96 12.49 -15.25
C VAL A 64 -6.37 13.27 -16.41
N THR A 65 -5.22 12.85 -16.89
CA THR A 65 -4.59 13.40 -18.10
C THR A 65 -4.72 12.40 -19.24
N TYR A 66 -5.22 12.88 -20.37
CA TYR A 66 -5.42 12.13 -21.60
C TYR A 66 -4.37 12.54 -22.61
N ASN A 67 -3.60 11.60 -23.09
CA ASN A 67 -2.69 11.79 -24.22
C ASN A 67 -3.22 11.00 -25.42
N VAL A 68 -3.47 11.69 -26.53
CA VAL A 68 -3.98 11.12 -27.78
C VAL A 68 -2.92 11.25 -28.85
N ILE A 69 -2.38 10.12 -29.28
CA ILE A 69 -1.35 10.02 -30.31
C ILE A 69 -2.06 9.68 -31.62
N TYR A 70 -1.88 10.53 -32.64
CA TYR A 70 -2.59 10.38 -33.90
C TYR A 70 -1.72 10.78 -35.09
N VAL A 71 -2.12 10.30 -36.26
CA VAL A 71 -1.60 10.79 -37.54
C VAL A 71 -2.54 11.87 -38.05
N ASP A 72 -2.00 13.02 -38.39
CA ASP A 72 -2.74 14.16 -38.92
C ASP A 72 -3.07 14.02 -40.42
N SER A 73 -3.72 15.06 -40.97
CA SER A 73 -4.10 15.11 -42.39
C SER A 73 -2.91 15.10 -43.35
N GLU A 74 -1.74 15.56 -42.88
CA GLU A 74 -0.49 15.58 -43.66
C GLU A 74 0.32 14.28 -43.54
N GLY A 75 -0.13 13.34 -42.69
CA GLY A 75 0.54 12.06 -42.44
C GLY A 75 1.60 12.12 -41.32
N LYS A 76 1.72 13.23 -40.63
CA LYS A 76 2.67 13.42 -39.51
C LYS A 76 2.11 12.81 -38.23
N LEU A 77 2.98 12.07 -37.48
CA LEU A 77 2.66 11.63 -36.14
C LEU A 77 2.73 12.81 -35.17
N THR A 78 1.69 13.02 -34.40
CA THR A 78 1.59 14.10 -33.42
C THR A 78 0.77 13.65 -32.22
N SER A 79 0.72 14.47 -31.19
CA SER A 79 -0.10 14.20 -30.00
C SER A 79 -0.88 15.42 -29.55
N ALA A 80 -1.99 15.15 -28.87
CA ALA A 80 -2.75 16.15 -28.13
C ALA A 80 -2.92 15.68 -26.70
N GLU A 81 -2.67 16.56 -25.76
CA GLU A 81 -2.83 16.30 -24.34
C GLU A 81 -3.85 17.26 -23.73
N PHE A 82 -4.70 16.73 -22.89
CA PHE A 82 -5.67 17.50 -22.11
C PHE A 82 -6.00 16.79 -20.81
N SER A 83 -6.43 17.53 -19.81
CA SER A 83 -6.68 16.99 -18.48
C SER A 83 -8.03 17.40 -17.93
N ARG A 84 -8.51 16.63 -16.97
CA ARG A 84 -9.75 16.89 -16.24
C ARG A 84 -9.59 16.49 -14.79
N GLU A 85 -9.98 17.39 -13.90
CA GLU A 85 -10.10 17.09 -12.48
C GLU A 85 -11.23 16.07 -12.24
N TYR A 86 -11.02 15.20 -11.25
CA TYR A 86 -12.03 14.28 -10.76
C TYR A 86 -12.16 14.36 -9.25
N GLU A 87 -13.35 14.03 -8.78
CA GLU A 87 -13.66 13.84 -7.38
C GLU A 87 -14.58 12.64 -7.24
N CYS A 88 -14.12 11.63 -6.51
CA CYS A 88 -14.89 10.45 -6.18
C CYS A 88 -15.28 10.52 -4.71
N SER A 89 -16.56 10.47 -4.38
CA SER A 89 -17.04 10.62 -3.00
C SER A 89 -17.91 9.45 -2.54
N GLY A 90 -17.90 9.19 -1.25
CA GLY A 90 -18.73 8.18 -0.60
C GLY A 90 -19.08 8.55 0.83
N ARG A 91 -20.15 7.97 1.37
CA ARG A 91 -20.56 8.22 2.76
C ARG A 91 -19.52 7.69 3.73
N CYS A 92 -19.27 8.41 4.80
CA CYS A 92 -18.39 8.03 5.89
C CYS A 92 -19.12 8.27 7.23
N GLU A 93 -18.97 7.35 8.17
CA GLU A 93 -19.57 7.46 9.50
C GLU A 93 -18.60 8.08 10.53
N CYS A 94 -17.36 8.38 10.11
CA CYS A 94 -16.38 9.02 10.97
C CYS A 94 -16.60 10.53 11.04
N ASP A 95 -16.43 11.11 12.22
CA ASP A 95 -16.53 12.56 12.43
C ASP A 95 -15.23 13.30 12.10
N ALA A 96 -14.08 12.65 12.29
CA ALA A 96 -12.76 13.21 12.02
C ALA A 96 -11.76 12.13 11.65
N LEU A 97 -10.76 12.48 10.82
CA LEU A 97 -9.63 11.62 10.46
C LEU A 97 -8.34 12.32 10.86
N CYS A 98 -7.41 11.59 11.47
CA CYS A 98 -6.09 12.10 11.78
C CYS A 98 -5.14 12.03 10.57
N HIS A 99 -5.27 10.97 9.77
CA HIS A 99 -4.48 10.75 8.56
C HIS A 99 -5.33 10.10 7.47
N THR A 100 -4.94 10.34 6.22
CA THR A 100 -5.51 9.65 5.06
C THR A 100 -4.42 9.34 4.05
N TYR A 101 -4.58 8.26 3.30
CA TYR A 101 -3.91 8.12 2.02
C TYR A 101 -4.87 7.55 0.98
N ILE A 102 -4.55 7.79 -0.27
CA ILE A 102 -5.39 7.42 -1.40
C ILE A 102 -4.54 6.83 -2.51
N THR A 103 -5.08 5.81 -3.15
CA THR A 103 -4.54 5.29 -4.41
C THR A 103 -5.68 5.24 -5.42
N SER A 104 -5.42 5.67 -6.64
CA SER A 104 -6.44 5.72 -7.68
C SER A 104 -6.01 4.94 -8.92
N ARG A 105 -6.99 4.37 -9.62
CA ARG A 105 -6.77 3.65 -10.88
C ARG A 105 -7.88 3.93 -11.88
N ILE A 106 -7.55 3.87 -13.15
CA ILE A 106 -8.53 3.92 -14.23
C ILE A 106 -9.09 2.50 -14.43
N VAL A 107 -10.39 2.35 -14.22
CA VAL A 107 -11.10 1.06 -14.40
C VAL A 107 -11.43 0.84 -15.85
N ASN A 108 -11.91 1.89 -16.50
CA ASN A 108 -12.32 1.88 -17.91
C ASN A 108 -12.08 3.25 -18.51
N SER A 109 -11.73 3.28 -19.79
CA SER A 109 -11.54 4.51 -20.54
C SER A 109 -11.95 4.34 -22.00
N SER A 110 -12.44 5.40 -22.60
CA SER A 110 -12.79 5.49 -24.02
C SER A 110 -12.56 6.89 -24.53
N ILE A 111 -11.68 7.04 -25.52
CA ILE A 111 -11.41 8.29 -26.20
C ILE A 111 -11.72 8.13 -27.68
N ARG A 112 -12.46 9.08 -28.25
CA ARG A 112 -12.84 9.07 -29.67
C ARG A 112 -12.85 10.46 -30.28
N ALA A 113 -12.50 10.56 -31.54
CA ALA A 113 -12.74 11.74 -32.35
C ALA A 113 -14.20 11.78 -32.80
N THR A 114 -14.89 12.87 -32.55
CA THR A 114 -16.26 13.12 -33.05
C THR A 114 -16.23 13.92 -34.35
N THR A 115 -15.21 14.73 -34.50
CA THR A 115 -14.84 15.42 -35.75
C THR A 115 -13.31 15.40 -35.86
N PRO A 116 -12.72 15.78 -37.03
CA PRO A 116 -11.26 15.84 -37.16
C PRO A 116 -10.56 16.72 -36.11
N ARG A 117 -11.29 17.63 -35.46
CA ARG A 117 -10.74 18.56 -34.45
C ARG A 117 -11.36 18.42 -33.06
N LYS A 118 -12.31 17.52 -32.86
CA LYS A 118 -12.98 17.37 -31.57
C LYS A 118 -12.85 15.96 -31.03
N LEU A 119 -12.34 15.86 -29.81
CA LEU A 119 -12.20 14.64 -29.03
C LEU A 119 -13.21 14.61 -27.89
N VAL A 120 -13.71 13.43 -27.58
CA VAL A 120 -14.51 13.15 -26.39
C VAL A 120 -13.85 12.01 -25.63
N ALA A 121 -13.49 12.27 -24.38
CA ALA A 121 -12.95 11.29 -23.45
C ALA A 121 -13.97 10.96 -22.36
N LYS A 122 -14.04 9.70 -22.00
CA LYS A 122 -14.81 9.20 -20.84
C LYS A 122 -13.95 8.18 -20.10
N SER A 123 -13.80 8.36 -18.79
CA SER A 123 -13.08 7.42 -17.93
C SER A 123 -13.86 7.17 -16.65
N THR A 124 -13.74 5.96 -16.13
CA THR A 124 -14.21 5.60 -14.80
C THR A 124 -12.99 5.46 -13.91
N VAL A 125 -12.91 6.29 -12.87
CA VAL A 125 -11.83 6.28 -11.87
C VAL A 125 -12.34 5.60 -10.62
N ALA A 126 -11.56 4.67 -10.09
CA ALA A 126 -11.76 4.08 -8.77
C ALA A 126 -10.64 4.53 -7.84
N SER A 127 -11.02 5.14 -6.72
CA SER A 127 -10.12 5.62 -5.68
C SER A 127 -10.29 4.78 -4.43
N ASN A 128 -9.21 4.14 -3.99
CA ASN A 128 -9.14 3.43 -2.72
C ASN A 128 -8.66 4.39 -1.64
N ILE A 129 -9.54 4.74 -0.72
CA ILE A 129 -9.26 5.67 0.36
C ILE A 129 -9.08 4.89 1.65
N ARG A 130 -7.99 5.21 2.38
CA ARG A 130 -7.71 4.76 3.73
C ARG A 130 -7.77 5.99 4.64
N GLY A 131 -8.63 5.93 5.64
CA GLY A 131 -8.75 6.98 6.64
C GLY A 131 -8.54 6.41 8.03
N PHE A 132 -7.73 7.08 8.83
CA PHE A 132 -7.33 6.63 10.17
C PHE A 132 -7.86 7.59 11.22
N THR A 133 -8.37 7.02 12.32
CA THR A 133 -8.80 7.76 13.51
C THR A 133 -7.89 7.41 14.68
N GLU A 134 -7.70 8.36 15.58
CA GLU A 134 -7.05 8.07 16.85
C GLU A 134 -8.07 7.46 17.81
N GLN A 135 -7.75 6.28 18.31
CA GLN A 135 -8.56 5.56 19.28
C GLN A 135 -7.73 5.19 20.50
N SER A 136 -8.39 5.00 21.63
CA SER A 136 -7.72 4.54 22.83
C SER A 136 -8.45 3.36 23.50
N ILE A 137 -7.66 2.49 24.09
CA ILE A 137 -8.14 1.40 24.94
C ILE A 137 -7.78 1.75 26.36
N LEU A 138 -8.80 1.82 27.23
CA LEU A 138 -8.61 2.08 28.65
C LEU A 138 -8.52 0.75 29.39
N ILE A 139 -7.34 0.39 29.86
CA ILE A 139 -7.08 -0.84 30.59
C ILE A 139 -6.83 -0.49 32.06
N PRO A 140 -7.53 -1.10 33.01
CA PRO A 140 -7.23 -0.92 34.42
C PRO A 140 -5.87 -1.55 34.77
N GLU A 141 -4.85 -0.73 35.11
CA GLU A 141 -3.50 -1.19 35.49
C GLU A 141 -3.45 -1.77 36.91
N GLU A 142 -4.12 -1.14 37.85
CA GLU A 142 -4.15 -1.59 39.23
C GLU A 142 -5.50 -1.31 39.89
N PHE A 143 -6.02 -2.32 40.55
CA PHE A 143 -7.09 -2.15 41.51
C PHE A 143 -6.43 -2.10 42.91
N SER A 144 -6.34 -0.92 43.49
CA SER A 144 -5.62 -0.63 44.77
C SER A 144 -6.26 -1.24 46.04
N SER A 145 -6.68 -2.50 45.97
CA SER A 145 -7.08 -3.23 47.18
C SER A 145 -6.23 -4.50 47.27
N GLY A 146 -5.36 -4.52 48.28
CA GLY A 146 -4.39 -5.58 48.49
C GLY A 146 -4.94 -6.99 48.31
N ASN A 147 -4.14 -7.86 47.71
CA ASN A 147 -4.36 -9.28 47.40
C ASN A 147 -5.25 -9.59 46.22
N LEU A 148 -5.51 -8.67 45.30
CA LEU A 148 -6.15 -8.99 44.02
C LEU A 148 -5.09 -9.50 43.03
N GLU A 149 -5.30 -10.65 42.45
CA GLU A 149 -4.43 -11.24 41.41
C GLU A 149 -5.16 -11.26 40.07
N PHE A 150 -4.41 -10.95 38.99
CA PHE A 150 -4.92 -10.92 37.62
C PHE A 150 -4.27 -11.99 36.75
N LYS A 151 -5.04 -12.45 35.77
CA LYS A 151 -4.54 -13.18 34.63
C LYS A 151 -4.63 -12.27 33.41
N ASP A 152 -3.46 -11.87 32.89
CA ASP A 152 -3.38 -11.05 31.70
C ASP A 152 -3.16 -11.90 30.46
N GLU A 153 -3.75 -11.47 29.36
CA GLU A 153 -3.49 -12.00 28.03
C GLU A 153 -2.81 -10.92 27.18
N HIS A 154 -1.64 -11.26 26.64
CA HIS A 154 -0.94 -10.36 25.72
C HIS A 154 -1.52 -10.48 24.33
N THR A 155 -1.82 -9.36 23.73
CA THR A 155 -2.31 -9.25 22.36
C THR A 155 -1.63 -8.06 21.67
N PHE A 156 -1.92 -7.90 20.38
CA PHE A 156 -1.40 -6.78 19.62
C PHE A 156 -2.55 -5.98 19.00
N VAL A 157 -2.34 -4.67 18.88
CA VAL A 157 -3.20 -3.79 18.10
C VAL A 157 -2.38 -3.09 17.04
N ARG A 158 -2.87 -3.11 15.80
CA ARG A 158 -2.26 -2.37 14.69
C ARG A 158 -2.46 -0.89 14.88
N SER A 159 -1.38 -0.13 14.72
CA SER A 159 -1.40 1.32 14.60
C SER A 159 -0.71 1.72 13.30
N THR A 160 -1.35 2.58 12.52
CA THR A 160 -0.81 3.03 11.23
C THR A 160 -0.54 4.53 11.28
N ASN A 161 0.68 4.92 10.97
CA ASN A 161 1.05 6.31 10.75
C ASN A 161 1.22 6.59 9.25
N VAL A 162 0.77 7.77 8.82
CA VAL A 162 0.90 8.23 7.43
C VAL A 162 1.56 9.59 7.42
N THR A 163 2.66 9.70 6.70
CA THR A 163 3.41 10.95 6.54
C THR A 163 3.45 11.34 5.08
N HIS A 164 2.89 12.50 4.75
CA HIS A 164 3.03 13.10 3.42
C HIS A 164 4.28 13.96 3.41
N LEU A 165 5.23 13.64 2.52
CA LEU A 165 6.41 14.46 2.34
C LEU A 165 6.07 15.69 1.50
N PRO A 166 6.82 16.80 1.66
CA PRO A 166 6.70 17.95 0.76
C PRO A 166 6.98 17.55 -0.69
N GLU A 167 6.27 18.21 -1.61
CA GLU A 167 6.50 18.07 -3.04
C GLU A 167 7.99 18.28 -3.39
N ARG A 168 8.52 17.39 -4.25
CA ARG A 168 9.90 17.48 -4.72
C ARG A 168 9.94 17.78 -6.20
N GLU A 169 10.60 18.86 -6.55
CA GLU A 169 10.81 19.27 -7.93
C GLU A 169 12.14 18.71 -8.46
N TYR A 170 12.09 18.17 -9.67
CA TYR A 170 13.25 17.72 -10.44
C TYR A 170 13.27 18.47 -11.77
N ALA A 171 14.44 18.98 -12.15
CA ALA A 171 14.67 19.61 -13.43
C ALA A 171 15.97 19.03 -14.00
N GLU A 172 15.86 18.25 -15.08
CA GLU A 172 16.99 17.53 -15.65
C GLU A 172 16.98 17.56 -17.17
N ARG A 173 18.16 17.43 -17.75
CA ARG A 173 18.32 17.32 -19.18
C ARG A 173 18.07 15.87 -19.64
N LEU A 174 17.15 15.70 -20.58
CA LEU A 174 16.88 14.41 -21.23
C LEU A 174 17.92 14.12 -22.33
N ALA A 175 18.10 15.07 -23.25
CA ALA A 175 18.98 14.88 -24.39
C ALA A 175 19.42 16.23 -25.01
N THR A 176 20.51 16.19 -25.79
CA THR A 176 20.89 17.23 -26.73
C THR A 176 20.80 16.66 -28.15
N LEU A 177 20.01 17.30 -29.00
CA LEU A 177 19.77 16.88 -30.37
C LEU A 177 20.54 17.85 -31.30
N GLU A 178 21.69 17.40 -31.77
CA GLU A 178 22.56 18.20 -32.66
C GLU A 178 21.97 18.28 -34.08
N GLY A 179 22.03 19.47 -34.69
CA GLY A 179 21.57 19.70 -36.05
C GLY A 179 20.07 19.68 -36.26
N VAL A 180 19.27 19.59 -35.19
CA VAL A 180 17.81 19.62 -35.24
C VAL A 180 17.31 20.94 -34.69
N MET A 181 16.44 21.62 -35.43
CA MET A 181 15.86 22.87 -34.97
C MET A 181 14.71 22.60 -33.99
N ALA A 182 14.55 23.46 -32.99
CA ALA A 182 13.50 23.29 -32.00
C ALA A 182 12.08 23.25 -32.60
N ASP A 183 11.82 23.98 -33.67
CA ASP A 183 10.55 24.00 -34.40
C ASP A 183 10.26 22.69 -35.16
N ASP A 184 11.28 21.86 -35.41
CA ASP A 184 11.16 20.57 -36.09
C ASP A 184 10.89 19.41 -35.11
N ILE A 185 10.85 19.71 -33.82
CA ILE A 185 10.60 18.72 -32.75
C ILE A 185 9.17 18.78 -32.27
N ALA A 186 8.54 17.61 -32.23
CA ALA A 186 7.24 17.43 -31.57
C ALA A 186 7.34 16.33 -30.50
N VAL A 187 7.02 16.66 -29.25
CA VAL A 187 6.89 15.68 -28.17
C VAL A 187 5.61 14.84 -28.42
N ILE A 188 5.78 13.54 -28.61
CA ILE A 188 4.68 12.63 -28.91
C ILE A 188 4.13 11.97 -27.65
N SER A 189 5.03 11.54 -26.76
CA SER A 189 4.67 10.92 -25.51
C SER A 189 5.72 11.22 -24.47
N ARG A 190 5.27 11.41 -23.23
CA ARG A 190 6.14 11.49 -22.05
C ARG A 190 5.61 10.58 -20.97
N ASN A 191 6.49 9.98 -20.20
CA ASN A 191 6.17 9.09 -19.11
C ASN A 191 7.19 9.21 -18.00
N ALA A 192 6.74 9.17 -16.75
CA ALA A 192 7.60 9.06 -15.59
C ALA A 192 7.14 7.90 -14.73
N ARG A 193 8.06 6.99 -14.42
CA ARG A 193 7.79 5.80 -13.61
C ARG A 193 8.68 5.83 -12.38
N PRO A 194 8.13 6.28 -11.23
CA PRO A 194 8.84 6.19 -9.97
C PRO A 194 8.86 4.75 -9.46
N GLU A 195 10.01 4.31 -8.99
CA GLU A 195 10.22 3.02 -8.36
C GLU A 195 10.92 3.21 -7.01
N ILE A 196 10.28 2.78 -5.94
CA ILE A 196 10.87 2.77 -4.61
C ILE A 196 11.70 1.49 -4.47
N LYS A 197 12.99 1.64 -4.23
CA LYS A 197 13.95 0.53 -4.07
C LYS A 197 14.08 0.08 -2.62
N SER A 198 14.06 1.03 -1.68
CA SER A 198 14.08 0.72 -0.25
C SER A 198 13.42 1.82 0.58
N VAL A 199 12.78 1.40 1.67
CA VAL A 199 12.32 2.27 2.74
C VAL A 199 12.84 1.67 4.03
N GLU A 200 13.69 2.40 4.75
CA GLU A 200 14.37 1.91 5.94
C GLU A 200 14.27 2.93 7.06
N MET A 201 14.07 2.45 8.28
CA MET A 201 14.13 3.28 9.47
C MET A 201 15.47 3.08 10.19
N ARG A 202 16.13 4.19 10.54
CA ARG A 202 17.37 4.22 11.35
C ARG A 202 17.33 5.39 12.31
N ASP A 203 17.55 5.12 13.59
CA ASP A 203 17.61 6.14 14.64
C ASP A 203 16.39 7.10 14.66
N GLY A 204 15.18 6.58 14.39
CA GLY A 204 13.96 7.37 14.38
C GLY A 204 13.76 8.24 13.13
N VAL A 205 14.56 8.01 12.08
CA VAL A 205 14.42 8.67 10.77
C VAL A 205 14.17 7.59 9.71
N ILE A 206 13.21 7.86 8.83
CA ILE A 206 12.90 7.03 7.68
C ILE A 206 13.63 7.57 6.47
N PHE A 207 14.34 6.70 5.76
CA PHE A 207 15.02 6.96 4.51
C PHE A 207 14.30 6.28 3.37
N VAL A 208 13.84 7.04 2.39
CA VAL A 208 13.20 6.56 1.17
C VAL A 208 14.19 6.69 0.02
N LYS A 209 14.54 5.58 -0.62
CA LYS A 209 15.42 5.55 -1.78
C LYS A 209 14.73 4.89 -2.96
N GLY A 210 14.96 5.46 -4.13
CA GLY A 210 14.38 4.96 -5.35
C GLY A 210 14.92 5.67 -6.56
N LEU A 211 14.24 5.48 -7.67
CA LEU A 211 14.55 6.14 -8.93
C LEU A 211 13.26 6.49 -9.66
N ILE A 212 13.35 7.47 -10.58
CA ILE A 212 12.27 7.80 -11.50
C ILE A 212 12.86 7.69 -12.91
N LYS A 213 12.33 6.77 -13.70
CA LYS A 213 12.67 6.68 -15.12
C LYS A 213 11.72 7.60 -15.88
N VAL A 214 12.28 8.63 -16.50
CA VAL A 214 11.55 9.55 -17.38
C VAL A 214 11.88 9.19 -18.81
N GLU A 215 10.87 8.90 -19.62
CA GLU A 215 10.98 8.56 -21.04
C GLU A 215 10.19 9.57 -21.87
N CYS A 216 10.77 9.99 -22.97
CA CYS A 216 10.16 10.92 -23.90
C CYS A 216 10.31 10.42 -25.35
N ALA A 217 9.21 10.20 -26.04
CA ALA A 217 9.21 9.94 -27.48
C ALA A 217 9.02 11.25 -28.24
N VAL A 218 9.93 11.58 -29.12
CA VAL A 218 9.91 12.80 -29.93
C VAL A 218 9.96 12.48 -31.41
N MET A 219 9.29 13.30 -32.19
CA MET A 219 9.45 13.35 -33.65
C MET A 219 10.46 14.44 -33.97
N CYS A 220 11.49 14.07 -34.71
CA CYS A 220 12.54 14.97 -35.18
C CYS A 220 12.49 15.07 -36.70
N ALA A 221 11.66 15.94 -37.27
CA ALA A 221 11.57 16.07 -38.72
C ALA A 221 12.86 16.64 -39.32
N PRO A 222 13.43 16.09 -40.41
CA PRO A 222 12.92 14.97 -41.23
C PRO A 222 13.38 13.58 -40.76
N LEU A 223 13.96 13.46 -39.57
CA LEU A 223 14.47 12.20 -39.03
C LEU A 223 13.34 11.28 -38.54
N ALA A 224 13.68 10.02 -38.27
CA ALA A 224 12.77 9.08 -37.63
C ALA A 224 12.47 9.51 -36.17
N PRO A 225 11.36 9.06 -35.58
CA PRO A 225 11.09 9.29 -34.17
C PRO A 225 12.18 8.63 -33.32
N CYS A 226 12.57 9.30 -32.23
CA CYS A 226 13.51 8.77 -31.24
C CYS A 226 12.90 8.76 -29.84
N VAL A 227 13.48 7.95 -28.99
CA VAL A 227 13.11 7.87 -27.56
C VAL A 227 14.32 8.27 -26.75
N GLU A 228 14.13 9.27 -25.92
CA GLU A 228 15.15 9.78 -25.00
C GLU A 228 14.70 9.48 -23.57
N ASP A 229 15.65 9.12 -22.71
CA ASP A 229 15.35 8.83 -21.31
C ASP A 229 16.39 9.37 -20.34
N VAL A 230 15.95 9.62 -19.11
CA VAL A 230 16.82 9.97 -17.98
C VAL A 230 16.32 9.28 -16.70
N THR A 231 17.26 8.91 -15.85
CA THR A 231 16.95 8.33 -14.54
C THR A 231 17.32 9.30 -13.43
N LEU A 232 16.29 9.72 -12.69
CA LEU A 232 16.39 10.61 -11.54
C LEU A 232 16.47 9.78 -10.25
N GLN A 233 17.19 10.30 -9.24
CA GLN A 233 17.34 9.61 -7.95
C GLN A 233 16.35 10.17 -6.92
N ILE A 234 15.62 9.26 -6.25
CA ILE A 234 14.82 9.58 -5.06
C ILE A 234 15.70 9.34 -3.84
N ASN A 235 15.92 10.38 -3.03
CA ASN A 235 16.62 10.30 -1.75
C ASN A 235 15.92 11.26 -0.79
N GLU A 236 14.91 10.77 -0.09
CA GLU A 236 14.11 11.57 0.82
C GLU A 236 14.20 11.00 2.23
N GLU A 237 14.00 11.88 3.23
CA GLU A 237 13.99 11.49 4.63
C GLU A 237 12.85 12.18 5.38
N CYS A 238 12.30 11.50 6.40
CA CYS A 238 11.31 12.06 7.30
C CYS A 238 11.44 11.45 8.70
N PRO A 239 10.98 12.16 9.75
CA PRO A 239 10.92 11.58 11.08
C PRO A 239 9.94 10.40 11.12
N ALA A 240 10.30 9.33 11.82
CA ALA A 240 9.43 8.20 12.03
C ALA A 240 8.29 8.57 13.00
N GLY A 241 7.09 8.16 12.68
CA GLY A 241 5.91 8.27 13.55
C GLY A 241 5.71 7.07 14.45
N CYS A 242 6.26 5.90 14.07
CA CYS A 242 6.24 4.65 14.82
C CYS A 242 7.62 4.36 15.43
N LYS A 243 7.64 3.60 16.54
CA LYS A 243 8.91 3.22 17.19
C LYS A 243 9.55 1.99 16.56
N ASP A 244 8.75 1.01 16.20
CA ASP A 244 9.20 -0.28 15.67
C ASP A 244 8.21 -0.77 14.60
N PRO A 245 8.25 -0.18 13.40
CA PRO A 245 7.33 -0.54 12.33
C PRO A 245 7.56 -1.98 11.86
N VAL A 246 6.48 -2.75 11.81
CA VAL A 246 6.46 -4.12 11.25
C VAL A 246 6.39 -4.07 9.73
N SER A 247 5.72 -3.05 9.18
CA SER A 247 5.65 -2.77 7.75
C SER A 247 5.94 -1.31 7.50
N LEU A 248 6.75 -1.05 6.47
CA LEU A 248 7.17 0.29 6.09
C LEU A 248 7.28 0.35 4.57
N PHE A 249 6.51 1.23 3.94
CA PHE A 249 6.55 1.43 2.50
C PHE A 249 6.23 2.87 2.11
N ALA A 250 6.58 3.26 0.89
CA ALA A 250 6.28 4.57 0.35
C ALA A 250 5.46 4.45 -0.94
N ILE A 251 4.54 5.38 -1.14
CA ILE A 251 3.67 5.49 -2.30
C ILE A 251 4.11 6.73 -3.07
N PRO A 252 4.76 6.58 -4.22
CA PRO A 252 5.11 7.69 -5.08
C PRO A 252 3.93 8.11 -5.97
N ASN A 253 3.79 9.40 -6.19
CA ASN A 253 2.81 9.99 -7.08
C ASN A 253 3.48 11.09 -7.90
N VAL A 254 3.46 10.98 -9.22
CA VAL A 254 3.93 12.04 -10.11
C VAL A 254 2.77 12.98 -10.35
N SER A 255 2.83 14.17 -9.76
CA SER A 255 1.77 15.18 -9.87
C SER A 255 1.89 16.01 -11.14
N SER A 256 3.11 16.19 -11.67
CA SER A 256 3.36 16.90 -12.92
C SER A 256 4.59 16.34 -13.64
N LEU A 257 4.53 16.29 -14.97
CA LEU A 257 5.66 16.03 -15.86
C LEU A 257 5.55 16.93 -17.09
N THR A 258 6.54 17.78 -17.32
CA THR A 258 6.63 18.63 -18.51
C THR A 258 7.95 18.36 -19.21
N VAL A 259 7.93 18.32 -20.55
CA VAL A 259 9.13 18.26 -21.38
C VAL A 259 9.20 19.52 -22.21
N ASN A 260 10.30 20.23 -22.08
CA ASN A 260 10.56 21.49 -22.78
C ASN A 260 11.62 21.28 -23.85
N VAL A 261 11.43 21.93 -24.99
CA VAL A 261 12.40 21.99 -26.10
C VAL A 261 13.00 23.38 -26.14
N GLN A 262 14.31 23.48 -25.93
CA GLN A 262 15.02 24.74 -25.90
C GLN A 262 16.02 24.81 -27.05
N PRO A 263 16.02 25.88 -27.88
CA PRO A 263 17.02 26.06 -28.94
C PRO A 263 18.41 26.31 -28.36
N THR A 264 19.44 25.74 -28.98
CA THR A 264 20.87 25.97 -28.69
C THR A 264 21.58 26.42 -29.93
N GLU A 265 22.87 26.77 -29.82
CA GLU A 265 23.68 27.20 -30.96
C GLU A 265 23.89 26.10 -32.03
N GLU A 266 23.89 24.82 -31.60
CA GLU A 266 24.19 23.66 -32.45
C GLU A 266 22.97 22.74 -32.70
N GLY A 267 21.79 23.10 -32.19
CA GLY A 267 20.57 22.28 -32.29
C GLY A 267 19.53 22.63 -31.25
N CYS A 268 19.12 21.65 -30.42
CA CYS A 268 18.21 21.88 -29.31
C CYS A 268 18.49 20.95 -28.13
N GLU A 269 18.02 21.37 -26.99
CA GLU A 269 18.09 20.62 -25.73
C GLU A 269 16.66 20.25 -25.28
N LEU A 270 16.48 18.98 -24.88
CA LEU A 270 15.29 18.49 -24.23
C LEU A 270 15.52 18.48 -22.73
N THR A 271 14.66 19.16 -21.97
CA THR A 271 14.68 19.14 -20.51
C THR A 271 13.34 18.64 -19.98
N CYS A 272 13.35 17.95 -18.85
CA CYS A 272 12.13 17.56 -18.15
C CYS A 272 12.04 18.27 -16.80
N ASP A 273 10.85 18.76 -16.49
CA ASP A 273 10.45 19.24 -15.16
C ASP A 273 9.40 18.28 -14.60
N LEU A 274 9.67 17.74 -13.42
CA LEU A 274 8.83 16.73 -12.75
C LEU A 274 8.59 17.14 -11.31
N ILE A 275 7.34 16.93 -10.84
CA ILE A 275 6.97 17.07 -9.43
C ILE A 275 6.57 15.70 -8.90
N LEU A 276 7.23 15.28 -7.83
CA LEU A 276 6.98 14.02 -7.12
C LEU A 276 6.44 14.30 -5.73
N ASP A 277 5.34 13.65 -5.40
CA ASP A 277 4.78 13.53 -4.06
C ASP A 277 5.09 12.15 -3.50
N LEU A 278 5.44 12.07 -2.23
CA LEU A 278 5.69 10.81 -1.54
C LEU A 278 4.80 10.72 -0.29
N THR A 279 4.13 9.60 -0.15
CA THR A 279 3.40 9.24 1.08
C THR A 279 4.08 8.04 1.71
N VAL A 280 4.58 8.19 2.93
CA VAL A 280 5.18 7.11 3.73
C VAL A 280 4.11 6.53 4.65
N VAL A 281 3.98 5.22 4.65
CA VAL A 281 3.05 4.46 5.50
C VAL A 281 3.87 3.57 6.43
N GLU A 282 3.63 3.71 7.71
CA GLU A 282 4.26 2.98 8.80
C GLU A 282 3.20 2.19 9.55
N ASP A 283 3.34 0.89 9.62
CA ASP A 283 2.45 0.02 10.40
C ASP A 283 3.22 -0.63 11.53
N GLU A 284 2.74 -0.52 12.75
CA GLU A 284 3.30 -1.19 13.92
C GLU A 284 2.27 -2.06 14.66
N ASN A 285 2.74 -3.05 15.39
CA ASN A 285 1.95 -3.83 16.33
C ASN A 285 2.26 -3.36 17.76
N ILE A 286 1.36 -2.57 18.35
CA ILE A 286 1.46 -2.15 19.74
C ILE A 286 1.06 -3.33 20.62
N SER A 287 1.94 -3.73 21.54
CA SER A 287 1.65 -4.79 22.53
C SER A 287 0.70 -4.26 23.61
N VAL A 288 -0.37 -4.99 23.84
CA VAL A 288 -1.41 -4.68 24.82
C VAL A 288 -1.58 -5.85 25.77
N SER A 289 -1.49 -5.58 27.10
CA SER A 289 -1.76 -6.57 28.13
C SER A 289 -3.17 -6.35 28.66
N MET A 290 -4.06 -7.34 28.48
CA MET A 290 -5.47 -7.26 28.84
C MET A 290 -5.81 -8.21 30.00
N PRO A 291 -6.33 -7.72 31.14
CA PRO A 291 -6.78 -8.59 32.22
C PRO A 291 -8.01 -9.39 31.80
N THR A 292 -7.88 -10.71 31.73
CA THR A 292 -8.95 -11.63 31.28
C THR A 292 -9.63 -12.35 32.43
N ASP A 293 -8.98 -12.43 33.60
CA ASP A 293 -9.52 -13.04 34.81
C ASP A 293 -8.90 -12.35 36.06
N ALA A 294 -9.64 -12.36 37.16
CA ALA A 294 -9.13 -11.85 38.43
C ALA A 294 -9.79 -12.57 39.61
N TYR A 295 -9.04 -12.69 40.72
CA TYR A 295 -9.58 -13.17 42.00
C TYR A 295 -8.86 -12.51 43.16
N ALA A 296 -9.51 -12.53 44.34
CA ALA A 296 -8.89 -12.12 45.57
C ALA A 296 -9.05 -13.27 46.59
N PRO A 297 -7.96 -13.76 47.19
CA PRO A 297 -8.06 -14.76 48.24
C PRO A 297 -8.97 -14.28 49.35
N GLU A 298 -9.86 -15.20 49.80
CA GLU A 298 -10.76 -14.97 50.94
C GLU A 298 -11.87 -13.93 50.70
N ARG A 299 -12.08 -13.48 49.46
CA ARG A 299 -13.15 -12.52 49.09
C ARG A 299 -13.85 -12.92 47.82
N VAL A 300 -15.12 -12.57 47.74
CA VAL A 300 -15.87 -12.70 46.49
C VAL A 300 -15.56 -11.51 45.60
N VAL A 301 -15.22 -11.79 44.38
CA VAL A 301 -14.92 -10.78 43.35
C VAL A 301 -15.98 -10.87 42.27
N ASP A 302 -16.61 -9.73 41.97
CA ASP A 302 -17.56 -9.60 40.89
C ASP A 302 -16.86 -8.84 39.74
N LEU A 303 -16.86 -9.44 38.54
CA LEU A 303 -16.11 -8.97 37.37
C LEU A 303 -17.08 -8.51 36.28
N GLU A 304 -16.91 -7.28 35.83
CA GLU A 304 -17.59 -6.78 34.62
C GLU A 304 -16.61 -6.84 33.44
N TYR A 305 -17.10 -7.26 32.29
CA TYR A 305 -16.28 -7.46 31.10
C TYR A 305 -16.72 -6.56 29.95
N ASN A 306 -15.75 -6.07 29.22
CA ASN A 306 -15.93 -5.46 27.91
C ASN A 306 -15.34 -6.35 26.81
N THR A 307 -15.78 -6.12 25.58
CA THR A 307 -15.24 -6.78 24.39
C THR A 307 -14.84 -5.73 23.38
N VAL A 308 -13.64 -5.87 22.83
CA VAL A 308 -13.11 -5.00 21.79
C VAL A 308 -12.65 -5.84 20.60
N MET A 309 -12.89 -5.33 19.39
CA MET A 309 -12.33 -5.91 18.16
C MET A 309 -11.01 -5.23 17.88
N LEU A 310 -9.93 -6.00 17.87
CA LEU A 310 -8.58 -5.55 17.59
C LEU A 310 -8.11 -6.11 16.25
N ASN A 311 -7.41 -5.27 15.50
CA ASN A 311 -6.74 -5.67 14.27
C ASN A 311 -5.24 -5.70 14.57
N SER A 312 -4.56 -6.74 14.15
CA SER A 312 -3.11 -6.86 14.27
C SER A 312 -2.50 -7.25 12.93
N ILE A 313 -1.24 -6.87 12.72
CA ILE A 313 -0.50 -7.28 11.53
C ILE A 313 -0.09 -8.73 11.72
N ALA A 314 -0.64 -9.61 10.91
CA ALA A 314 -0.25 -11.01 10.88
C ALA A 314 1.06 -11.20 10.12
N MET A 315 1.25 -10.46 9.00
CA MET A 315 2.44 -10.55 8.15
C MET A 315 2.61 -9.28 7.32
N PRO A 316 3.80 -8.67 7.26
CA PRO A 316 4.12 -7.66 6.26
C PRO A 316 4.32 -8.33 4.89
N ILE A 317 4.00 -7.60 3.83
CA ILE A 317 4.19 -8.02 2.44
C ILE A 317 5.01 -6.93 1.74
N SER A 318 6.21 -7.28 1.29
CA SER A 318 7.09 -6.43 0.50
C SER A 318 7.84 -7.31 -0.47
N GLU A 319 7.24 -7.54 -1.62
CA GLU A 319 7.68 -8.50 -2.62
C GLU A 319 7.75 -7.87 -3.99
N SER A 320 8.61 -8.40 -4.86
CA SER A 320 8.69 -8.00 -6.25
C SER A 320 9.19 -9.14 -7.13
N PHE A 321 8.80 -9.12 -8.40
CA PHE A 321 9.33 -10.04 -9.40
C PHE A 321 9.44 -9.39 -10.76
N MET A 322 10.37 -9.91 -11.58
CA MET A 322 10.50 -9.55 -12.99
C MET A 322 9.61 -10.46 -13.85
N SER A 323 8.77 -9.85 -14.64
CA SER A 323 7.97 -10.52 -15.66
C SER A 323 8.66 -10.37 -17.02
N GLU A 324 9.01 -11.48 -17.63
CA GLU A 324 9.54 -11.54 -19.01
C GLU A 324 8.62 -12.40 -19.86
N VAL A 325 8.07 -11.84 -20.93
CA VAL A 325 7.14 -12.54 -21.80
C VAL A 325 7.46 -12.28 -23.26
N ARG A 326 7.48 -13.34 -24.05
CA ARG A 326 7.66 -13.28 -25.50
C ARG A 326 6.34 -13.56 -26.21
N LYS A 327 6.05 -12.79 -27.24
CA LYS A 327 4.88 -12.93 -28.10
C LYS A 327 5.29 -12.90 -29.56
N ASP A 328 4.64 -13.70 -30.39
CA ASP A 328 4.82 -13.66 -31.82
C ASP A 328 4.41 -12.30 -32.39
N ARG A 329 5.24 -11.73 -33.25
CA ARG A 329 5.00 -10.44 -33.91
C ARG A 329 3.75 -10.44 -34.79
N LEU A 330 3.44 -11.56 -35.42
CA LEU A 330 2.25 -11.68 -36.29
C LEU A 330 0.96 -11.60 -35.46
N GLU A 331 0.95 -12.25 -34.29
CA GLU A 331 -0.19 -12.18 -33.37
C GLU A 331 -0.46 -10.74 -32.87
N LEU A 332 0.58 -9.93 -32.76
CA LEU A 332 0.49 -8.54 -32.36
C LEU A 332 0.24 -7.56 -33.51
N GLY A 333 0.19 -8.04 -34.77
CA GLY A 333 0.09 -7.20 -35.95
C GLY A 333 1.36 -6.39 -36.23
N LEU A 334 2.51 -6.85 -35.76
CA LEU A 334 3.82 -6.17 -35.83
C LEU A 334 4.78 -6.82 -36.84
N ALA A 335 4.29 -7.60 -37.82
CA ALA A 335 5.12 -8.33 -38.78
C ALA A 335 6.19 -7.45 -39.44
N GLU A 336 5.83 -6.25 -39.86
CA GLU A 336 6.69 -5.29 -40.56
C GLU A 336 7.25 -4.20 -39.67
N ALA A 337 7.00 -4.26 -38.34
CA ALA A 337 7.51 -3.27 -37.40
C ALA A 337 9.03 -3.32 -37.33
N ARG A 338 9.68 -2.16 -37.22
CA ARG A 338 11.13 -2.03 -37.05
C ARG A 338 11.50 -1.73 -35.61
N ASP A 339 10.91 -0.67 -35.06
CA ASP A 339 11.25 -0.17 -33.75
C ASP A 339 9.99 0.11 -32.94
N ILE A 340 10.06 -0.05 -31.63
CA ILE A 340 9.02 0.35 -30.70
C ILE A 340 9.42 1.70 -30.13
N ILE A 341 8.56 2.70 -30.32
CA ILE A 341 8.82 4.09 -29.95
C ILE A 341 8.04 4.53 -28.70
N ILE A 342 7.03 3.80 -28.32
CA ILE A 342 6.25 4.06 -27.10
C ILE A 342 5.92 2.72 -26.45
N THR A 343 6.18 2.63 -25.16
CA THR A 343 5.83 1.46 -24.36
C THR A 343 5.17 1.91 -23.08
N ASP A 344 4.10 1.22 -22.71
CA ASP A 344 3.44 1.41 -21.41
C ASP A 344 2.87 0.10 -20.90
N ALA A 345 2.76 -0.02 -19.57
CA ALA A 345 2.12 -1.15 -18.94
C ALA A 345 1.30 -0.73 -17.73
N THR A 346 0.22 -1.44 -17.50
CA THR A 346 -0.64 -1.30 -16.33
C THR A 346 -0.90 -2.66 -15.72
N VAL A 347 -1.02 -2.72 -14.39
CA VAL A 347 -1.34 -3.94 -13.66
C VAL A 347 -2.78 -3.90 -13.15
N LYS A 348 -3.47 -5.02 -13.27
CA LYS A 348 -4.78 -5.26 -12.68
C LYS A 348 -4.68 -6.46 -11.75
N PRO A 349 -4.55 -6.27 -10.44
CA PRO A 349 -4.51 -7.36 -9.49
C PRO A 349 -5.89 -8.01 -9.34
N ASP A 350 -5.87 -9.33 -9.14
CA ASP A 350 -7.03 -10.09 -8.67
C ASP A 350 -7.08 -10.08 -7.13
N PRO A 351 -8.21 -10.47 -6.52
CA PRO A 351 -8.28 -10.70 -5.08
C PRO A 351 -7.26 -11.75 -4.64
N VAL A 352 -6.58 -11.48 -3.52
CA VAL A 352 -5.60 -12.40 -2.94
C VAL A 352 -6.26 -13.73 -2.60
N ARG A 353 -5.63 -14.84 -3.00
CA ARG A 353 -6.08 -16.20 -2.67
C ARG A 353 -5.11 -16.85 -1.71
N LYS A 354 -5.65 -17.57 -0.73
CA LYS A 354 -4.89 -18.40 0.19
C LYS A 354 -5.13 -19.87 -0.13
N GLU A 355 -4.07 -20.65 -0.28
CA GLU A 355 -4.13 -22.10 -0.43
C GLU A 355 -3.07 -22.75 0.47
N GLY A 356 -3.52 -23.43 1.53
CA GLY A 356 -2.62 -23.93 2.57
C GLY A 356 -1.87 -22.80 3.26
N ASP A 357 -0.54 -22.88 3.28
CA ASP A 357 0.33 -21.88 3.88
C ASP A 357 0.85 -20.82 2.88
N ASN A 358 0.35 -20.81 1.66
CA ASN A 358 0.80 -19.91 0.61
C ASN A 358 -0.25 -18.85 0.28
N LEU A 359 0.23 -17.62 -0.02
CA LEU A 359 -0.59 -16.57 -0.60
C LEU A 359 -0.29 -16.46 -2.09
N PHE A 360 -1.35 -16.46 -2.90
CA PHE A 360 -1.29 -16.29 -4.34
C PHE A 360 -1.68 -14.86 -4.71
N LEU A 361 -0.70 -14.11 -5.20
CA LEU A 361 -0.88 -12.78 -5.76
C LEU A 361 -0.97 -12.92 -7.27
N THR A 362 -2.18 -12.84 -7.80
CA THR A 362 -2.47 -13.07 -9.22
C THR A 362 -3.05 -11.82 -9.86
N GLY A 363 -3.04 -11.78 -11.19
CA GLY A 363 -3.63 -10.69 -11.94
C GLY A 363 -3.18 -10.69 -13.39
N GLU A 364 -3.34 -9.55 -14.02
CA GLU A 364 -3.05 -9.34 -15.43
C GLU A 364 -2.20 -8.09 -15.64
N ILE A 365 -1.11 -8.20 -16.40
CA ILE A 365 -0.32 -7.07 -16.87
C ILE A 365 -0.76 -6.76 -18.29
N LYS A 366 -1.15 -5.51 -18.55
CA LYS A 366 -1.51 -5.04 -19.88
C LYS A 366 -0.40 -4.18 -20.43
N PHE A 367 0.23 -4.66 -21.50
CA PHE A 367 1.20 -3.89 -22.27
C PHE A 367 0.51 -3.22 -23.45
N MET A 368 0.93 -2.00 -23.75
CA MET A 368 0.52 -1.26 -24.92
C MET A 368 1.67 -0.42 -25.47
N GLY A 369 1.63 -0.15 -26.77
CA GLY A 369 2.70 0.67 -27.36
C GLY A 369 2.43 1.03 -28.81
N VAL A 370 3.40 1.76 -29.37
CA VAL A 370 3.41 2.16 -30.77
C VAL A 370 4.74 1.72 -31.39
N ALA A 371 4.65 1.09 -32.55
CA ALA A 371 5.80 0.70 -33.35
C ALA A 371 5.82 1.43 -34.70
N THR A 372 7.02 1.62 -35.24
CA THR A 372 7.23 2.12 -36.59
C THR A 372 7.24 0.98 -37.61
N GLN A 373 6.63 1.21 -38.77
CA GLN A 373 6.68 0.32 -39.90
C GLN A 373 7.13 1.10 -41.15
N VAL A 374 7.84 0.45 -42.05
CA VAL A 374 8.24 1.04 -43.33
C VAL A 374 7.58 0.24 -44.44
N SER A 375 6.74 0.90 -45.21
CA SER A 375 6.10 0.30 -46.38
C SER A 375 7.11 0.02 -47.50
N GLU A 376 6.70 -0.77 -48.51
CA GLU A 376 7.56 -1.15 -49.65
C GLU A 376 8.07 0.06 -50.44
N ASP A 377 7.33 1.15 -50.47
CA ASP A 377 7.71 2.42 -51.08
C ASP A 377 8.60 3.32 -50.17
N GLY A 378 8.99 2.83 -49.00
CA GLY A 378 9.85 3.53 -48.05
C GLY A 378 9.12 4.52 -47.15
N ALA A 379 7.80 4.63 -47.23
CA ALA A 379 7.04 5.52 -46.37
C ALA A 379 6.93 4.98 -44.94
N LEU A 380 7.17 5.87 -43.96
CA LEU A 380 7.05 5.56 -42.53
C LEU A 380 5.56 5.53 -42.13
N SER A 381 5.15 4.48 -41.46
CA SER A 381 3.82 4.35 -40.86
C SER A 381 3.88 3.88 -39.44
N TYR A 382 2.77 3.98 -38.71
CA TYR A 382 2.71 3.70 -37.27
C TYR A 382 1.60 2.72 -36.97
N VAL A 383 1.92 1.74 -36.11
CA VAL A 383 0.96 0.72 -35.68
C VAL A 383 0.98 0.66 -34.15
N SER A 384 -0.19 0.62 -33.53
CA SER A 384 -0.32 0.36 -32.09
C SER A 384 -0.55 -1.11 -31.83
N PHE A 385 -0.04 -1.58 -30.72
CA PHE A 385 -0.27 -2.93 -30.21
C PHE A 385 -0.78 -2.88 -28.77
N LYS A 386 -1.50 -3.93 -28.38
CA LYS A 386 -1.96 -4.15 -27.00
C LYS A 386 -2.00 -5.64 -26.73
N THR A 387 -1.44 -6.06 -25.61
CA THR A 387 -1.50 -7.45 -25.16
C THR A 387 -1.67 -7.53 -23.66
N SER A 388 -2.23 -8.63 -23.19
CA SER A 388 -2.39 -8.93 -21.78
C SER A 388 -1.66 -10.21 -21.42
N VAL A 389 -1.02 -10.22 -20.28
CA VAL A 389 -0.25 -11.34 -19.75
C VAL A 389 -0.68 -11.63 -18.32
N PRO A 390 -1.17 -12.83 -18.01
CA PRO A 390 -1.46 -13.20 -16.64
C PRO A 390 -0.15 -13.35 -15.85
N TYR A 391 -0.18 -13.02 -14.57
CA TYR A 391 0.91 -13.30 -13.64
C TYR A 391 0.40 -14.06 -12.42
N GLU A 392 1.29 -14.84 -11.83
CA GLU A 392 1.09 -15.49 -10.54
C GLU A 392 2.40 -15.40 -9.73
N TYR A 393 2.31 -14.84 -8.55
CA TYR A 393 3.41 -14.78 -7.59
C TYR A 393 2.99 -15.44 -6.28
N ILE A 394 3.84 -16.30 -5.73
CA ILE A 394 3.55 -17.07 -4.52
C ILE A 394 4.39 -16.53 -3.37
N VAL A 395 3.73 -15.94 -2.38
CA VAL A 395 4.35 -15.59 -1.10
C VAL A 395 4.26 -16.79 -0.17
N ASN A 396 5.41 -17.34 0.18
CA ASN A 396 5.47 -18.44 1.13
C ASN A 396 5.15 -17.90 2.54
N ASN A 397 4.07 -18.37 3.11
CA ASN A 397 3.63 -17.97 4.42
C ASN A 397 4.20 -18.88 5.50
N THR A 398 4.94 -18.30 6.44
CA THR A 398 5.45 -19.00 7.63
C THR A 398 4.52 -18.91 8.84
N CYS A 399 3.40 -18.16 8.74
CA CYS A 399 2.44 -17.98 9.82
C CYS A 399 1.39 -19.09 9.81
N GLN A 400 1.30 -19.85 10.89
CA GLN A 400 0.49 -21.05 11.01
C GLN A 400 -1.03 -20.82 11.06
N ASN A 401 -1.55 -19.61 11.08
CA ASN A 401 -2.99 -19.39 11.15
C ASN A 401 -3.43 -18.08 10.50
N LEU A 402 -3.69 -18.09 9.21
CA LEU A 402 -4.25 -16.97 8.44
C LEU A 402 -5.75 -17.17 8.11
N ASP A 403 -6.50 -17.96 8.89
CA ASP A 403 -7.94 -18.05 8.72
C ASP A 403 -8.61 -16.75 9.21
N GLY A 404 -9.45 -16.16 8.35
CA GLY A 404 -10.10 -14.87 8.65
C GLY A 404 -9.21 -13.63 8.50
N VAL A 405 -8.06 -13.74 7.83
CA VAL A 405 -7.15 -12.63 7.55
C VAL A 405 -7.64 -11.85 6.33
N SER A 406 -7.64 -10.53 6.44
CA SER A 406 -7.82 -9.59 5.34
C SER A 406 -6.47 -9.09 4.83
N TYR A 407 -6.44 -8.60 3.58
CA TYR A 407 -5.21 -8.17 2.92
C TYR A 407 -5.35 -6.73 2.44
N ASP A 408 -4.38 -5.89 2.79
CA ASP A 408 -4.25 -4.52 2.29
C ASP A 408 -2.94 -4.42 1.53
N ILE A 409 -3.00 -4.65 0.21
CA ILE A 409 -1.83 -4.76 -0.66
C ILE A 409 -1.95 -3.79 -1.81
N LEU A 410 -0.92 -2.99 -2.00
CA LEU A 410 -0.71 -2.14 -3.17
C LEU A 410 0.12 -2.91 -4.19
N THR A 411 -0.33 -2.91 -5.43
CA THR A 411 0.39 -3.52 -6.55
C THR A 411 0.76 -2.43 -7.55
N SER A 412 2.03 -2.37 -7.92
CA SER A 412 2.54 -1.44 -8.93
C SER A 412 3.35 -2.16 -9.99
N VAL A 413 3.43 -1.55 -11.19
CA VAL A 413 4.28 -2.02 -12.27
C VAL A 413 5.32 -0.95 -12.58
N ASN A 414 6.58 -1.37 -12.66
CA ASN A 414 7.74 -0.50 -12.86
C ASN A 414 8.66 -1.10 -13.93
N ASP A 415 9.67 -0.36 -14.32
CA ASP A 415 10.75 -0.78 -15.23
C ASP A 415 10.22 -1.48 -16.50
N VAL A 416 9.26 -0.83 -17.16
CA VAL A 416 8.60 -1.38 -18.34
C VAL A 416 9.50 -1.20 -19.56
N SER A 417 9.79 -2.30 -20.26
CA SER A 417 10.47 -2.28 -21.54
C SER A 417 9.78 -3.18 -22.56
N CYS A 418 9.99 -2.86 -23.82
CA CYS A 418 9.47 -3.66 -24.94
C CYS A 418 10.42 -3.55 -26.12
N MET A 419 10.87 -4.69 -26.64
CA MET A 419 11.78 -4.72 -27.77
C MET A 419 11.42 -5.81 -28.78
N ILE A 420 11.76 -5.56 -30.04
CA ILE A 420 11.62 -6.53 -31.11
C ILE A 420 12.87 -7.38 -31.17
N ASP A 421 12.72 -8.69 -31.02
CA ASP A 421 13.79 -9.68 -31.17
C ASP A 421 13.38 -10.70 -32.26
N LYS A 422 13.88 -10.49 -33.48
CA LYS A 422 13.55 -11.32 -34.69
C LYS A 422 12.04 -11.39 -34.92
N ASP A 423 11.46 -12.59 -34.76
CA ASP A 423 10.05 -12.87 -35.02
C ASP A 423 9.17 -12.68 -33.77
N GLU A 424 9.77 -12.29 -32.63
CA GLU A 424 9.09 -12.11 -31.37
C GLU A 424 9.19 -10.66 -30.86
N VAL A 425 8.29 -10.33 -29.96
CA VAL A 425 8.36 -9.11 -29.14
C VAL A 425 8.58 -9.54 -27.69
N LEU A 426 9.65 -9.07 -27.10
CA LEU A 426 9.99 -9.25 -25.71
C LEU A 426 9.36 -8.13 -24.88
N PHE A 427 8.56 -8.48 -23.91
CA PHE A 427 7.96 -7.60 -22.91
C PHE A 427 8.58 -7.88 -21.56
N GLU A 428 9.08 -6.84 -20.90
CA GLU A 428 9.66 -6.93 -19.56
C GLU A 428 9.04 -5.87 -18.65
N CYS A 429 8.81 -6.22 -17.40
CA CYS A 429 8.45 -5.26 -16.37
C CYS A 429 8.73 -5.85 -14.98
N SER A 430 8.87 -4.98 -13.99
CA SER A 430 8.89 -5.34 -12.58
C SER A 430 7.50 -5.12 -11.99
N VAL A 431 6.99 -6.09 -11.23
CA VAL A 431 5.75 -5.97 -10.45
C VAL A 431 6.11 -6.01 -8.98
N SER A 432 5.65 -5.03 -8.22
CA SER A 432 5.91 -4.89 -6.78
C SER A 432 4.62 -4.94 -5.98
N PHE A 433 4.68 -5.58 -4.81
CA PHE A 433 3.59 -5.72 -3.84
C PHE A 433 4.04 -5.17 -2.50
N ASN A 434 3.31 -4.20 -1.96
CA ASN A 434 3.59 -3.62 -0.65
C ASN A 434 2.32 -3.54 0.18
N GLY A 435 2.38 -3.92 1.45
CA GLY A 435 1.24 -3.88 2.34
C GLY A 435 1.30 -4.86 3.49
N VAL A 436 0.15 -5.26 3.99
CA VAL A 436 0.02 -6.13 5.17
C VAL A 436 -1.13 -7.12 5.05
N ALA A 437 -0.95 -8.26 5.68
CA ALA A 437 -2.01 -9.19 6.05
C ALA A 437 -2.49 -8.86 7.47
N ILE A 438 -3.81 -8.68 7.65
CA ILE A 438 -4.42 -8.18 8.88
C ILE A 438 -5.28 -9.27 9.49
N SER A 439 -5.05 -9.59 10.75
CA SER A 439 -5.86 -10.52 11.54
C SER A 439 -6.78 -9.75 12.49
N ASP A 440 -8.07 -10.07 12.45
CA ASP A 440 -9.08 -9.53 13.34
C ASP A 440 -9.27 -10.47 14.54
N ARG A 441 -9.23 -9.92 15.74
CA ARG A 441 -9.43 -10.67 16.97
C ARG A 441 -10.40 -9.98 17.90
N SER A 442 -11.40 -10.73 18.38
CA SER A 442 -12.27 -10.29 19.47
C SER A 442 -11.59 -10.59 20.81
N CYS A 443 -11.29 -9.55 21.56
CA CYS A 443 -10.65 -9.63 22.88
C CYS A 443 -11.66 -9.24 23.96
N ARG A 444 -11.87 -10.13 24.92
CA ARG A 444 -12.69 -9.88 26.11
C ARG A 444 -11.76 -9.56 27.28
N TYR A 445 -11.99 -8.45 27.95
CA TYR A 445 -11.16 -8.00 29.08
C TYR A 445 -12.03 -7.48 30.23
N ILE A 446 -11.44 -7.45 31.42
CA ILE A 446 -12.11 -6.94 32.63
C ILE A 446 -12.11 -5.41 32.57
N SER A 447 -13.31 -4.82 32.59
CA SER A 447 -13.49 -3.38 32.60
C SER A 447 -13.71 -2.83 34.02
N SER A 448 -14.20 -3.66 34.95
CA SER A 448 -14.49 -3.26 36.33
C SER A 448 -14.40 -4.46 37.27
N VAL A 449 -13.90 -4.21 38.47
CA VAL A 449 -13.82 -5.20 39.54
C VAL A 449 -14.50 -4.64 40.79
N LYS A 450 -15.41 -5.39 41.36
CA LYS A 450 -16.05 -5.11 42.64
C LYS A 450 -15.72 -6.22 43.63
N ILE A 451 -15.16 -5.86 44.78
CA ILE A 451 -14.80 -6.80 45.82
C ILE A 451 -15.85 -6.70 46.91
N ALA A 452 -16.49 -7.82 47.23
CA ALA A 452 -17.46 -7.89 48.36
C ALA A 452 -16.75 -7.68 49.70
N GLU A 453 -17.42 -6.98 50.59
CA GLU A 453 -16.93 -6.77 51.96
C GLU A 453 -17.00 -8.03 52.84
N GLU A 454 -17.94 -8.92 52.49
CA GLU A 454 -18.14 -10.20 53.20
C GLU A 454 -17.05 -11.20 52.81
N LYS A 455 -16.43 -11.78 53.85
CA LYS A 455 -15.45 -12.86 53.66
C LYS A 455 -16.22 -14.14 53.32
N ALA A 456 -15.79 -14.86 52.26
CA ALA A 456 -16.26 -16.23 52.03
C ALA A 456 -15.94 -17.10 53.30
N GLU A 457 -16.83 -18.03 53.65
CA GLU A 457 -16.54 -19.00 54.69
C GLU A 457 -15.27 -19.79 54.28
N ARG A 458 -14.28 -19.77 55.16
CA ARG A 458 -13.02 -20.46 54.88
C ARG A 458 -13.15 -21.95 55.09
N PRO A 459 -12.77 -22.78 54.16
CA PRO A 459 -12.48 -24.18 54.45
C PRO A 459 -11.30 -24.22 55.45
N PRO A 460 -11.28 -25.20 56.35
CA PRO A 460 -10.21 -25.34 57.35
C PRO A 460 -8.87 -25.47 56.60
N ARG A 461 -7.88 -24.64 57.02
CA ARG A 461 -6.51 -24.69 56.43
C ARG A 461 -5.95 -26.11 56.56
N ARG A 462 -5.68 -26.71 55.44
CA ARG A 462 -5.08 -28.07 55.32
C ARG A 462 -3.87 -27.94 54.44
N VAL A 463 -2.78 -28.62 54.80
CA VAL A 463 -1.65 -28.79 53.89
C VAL A 463 -2.08 -29.74 52.78
N VAL A 464 -2.03 -29.25 51.55
CA VAL A 464 -2.37 -30.05 50.35
C VAL A 464 -1.10 -30.29 49.56
N VAL A 465 -0.89 -31.52 49.13
CA VAL A 465 0.14 -31.85 48.12
C VAL A 465 -0.58 -31.97 46.79
N TYR A 466 -0.30 -31.01 45.90
CA TYR A 466 -0.92 -30.91 44.59
C TYR A 466 0.06 -31.30 43.47
N TYR A 467 -0.44 -31.96 42.46
CA TYR A 467 0.30 -32.39 41.29
C TYR A 467 -0.22 -31.62 40.09
N PRO A 468 0.46 -30.52 39.66
CA PRO A 468 -0.03 -29.71 38.59
C PRO A 468 0.01 -30.42 37.23
N ASP A 469 -0.97 -30.12 36.38
CA ASP A 469 -0.98 -30.54 34.99
C ASP A 469 0.09 -29.77 34.17
N LYS A 470 0.52 -30.31 33.02
CA LYS A 470 1.60 -29.75 32.21
C LYS A 470 1.32 -28.34 31.72
N ASP A 471 0.05 -28.03 31.44
CA ASP A 471 -0.37 -26.74 30.86
C ASP A 471 -0.93 -25.78 31.92
N GLU A 472 -0.95 -26.20 33.18
CA GLU A 472 -1.50 -25.41 34.27
C GLU A 472 -0.56 -24.29 34.69
N SER A 473 -1.11 -23.11 34.96
CA SER A 473 -0.36 -21.96 35.45
C SER A 473 -0.38 -21.86 36.98
N LEU A 474 0.61 -21.18 37.56
CA LEU A 474 0.64 -20.90 38.98
C LEU A 474 -0.59 -20.11 39.45
N TYR A 475 -1.11 -19.21 38.60
CA TYR A 475 -2.34 -18.44 38.82
C TYR A 475 -3.55 -19.36 39.01
N GLU A 476 -3.75 -20.34 38.14
CA GLU A 476 -4.86 -21.27 38.19
C GLU A 476 -4.84 -22.13 39.45
N VAL A 477 -3.65 -22.63 39.79
CA VAL A 477 -3.47 -23.38 41.06
C VAL A 477 -3.76 -22.50 42.27
N ALA A 478 -3.22 -21.29 42.32
CA ALA A 478 -3.43 -20.39 43.44
C ALA A 478 -4.91 -19.99 43.61
N LYS A 479 -5.61 -19.74 42.49
CA LYS A 479 -7.03 -19.44 42.45
C LYS A 479 -7.87 -20.62 42.96
N GLN A 480 -7.53 -21.83 42.54
CA GLN A 480 -8.23 -23.07 42.95
C GLN A 480 -8.17 -23.28 44.47
N PHE A 481 -7.04 -22.92 45.09
CA PHE A 481 -6.84 -23.14 46.52
C PHE A 481 -7.03 -21.85 47.37
N ASP A 482 -7.65 -20.82 46.78
CA ASP A 482 -7.96 -19.55 47.46
C ASP A 482 -6.76 -18.93 48.21
N THR A 483 -5.62 -18.94 47.55
CA THR A 483 -4.35 -18.41 48.05
C THR A 483 -3.71 -17.49 46.98
N THR A 484 -2.57 -16.88 47.29
CA THR A 484 -1.86 -16.05 46.31
C THR A 484 -0.80 -16.85 45.55
N SER A 485 -0.60 -16.54 44.27
CA SER A 485 0.47 -17.11 43.45
C SER A 485 1.83 -16.95 44.11
N ARG A 486 2.08 -15.76 44.75
CA ARG A 486 3.29 -15.48 45.50
C ARG A 486 3.47 -16.39 46.71
N ALA A 487 2.39 -16.69 47.44
CA ALA A 487 2.45 -17.61 48.59
C ALA A 487 2.81 -19.02 48.15
N VAL A 488 2.17 -19.52 47.07
CA VAL A 488 2.50 -20.84 46.50
C VAL A 488 3.95 -20.90 46.01
N ALA A 489 4.40 -19.86 45.28
CA ALA A 489 5.78 -19.78 44.80
C ALA A 489 6.80 -19.81 45.93
N ASN A 490 6.58 -19.02 46.98
CA ASN A 490 7.49 -18.92 48.13
C ASN A 490 7.61 -20.25 48.90
N ILE A 491 6.47 -20.90 49.19
CA ILE A 491 6.45 -22.18 49.91
C ILE A 491 7.18 -23.29 49.15
N ASN A 492 7.06 -23.26 47.83
CA ASN A 492 7.65 -24.29 46.97
C ASN A 492 9.01 -23.91 46.38
N SER A 493 9.56 -22.77 46.76
CA SER A 493 10.86 -22.26 46.27
C SER A 493 10.93 -22.25 44.74
N LEU A 494 9.84 -21.82 44.09
CA LEU A 494 9.79 -21.72 42.63
C LEU A 494 10.72 -20.60 42.11
N GLY A 495 11.27 -20.78 40.94
CA GLY A 495 12.17 -19.81 40.33
C GLY A 495 11.52 -18.43 40.14
N ILE A 496 12.38 -17.39 40.05
CA ILE A 496 11.94 -15.99 39.87
C ILE A 496 11.02 -15.84 38.63
N ASP A 497 11.32 -16.53 37.55
CA ASP A 497 10.53 -16.45 36.30
C ASP A 497 9.10 -16.95 36.46
N VAL A 498 8.87 -18.02 37.24
CA VAL A 498 7.53 -18.56 37.53
C VAL A 498 6.76 -17.61 38.44
N ALA A 499 7.44 -17.01 39.43
CA ALA A 499 6.83 -16.08 40.37
C ALA A 499 6.53 -14.71 39.71
N ALA A 500 7.30 -14.31 38.72
CA ALA A 500 7.13 -13.04 38.00
C ALA A 500 6.04 -13.12 36.92
N SER A 501 5.71 -14.33 36.43
CA SER A 501 4.68 -14.54 35.39
C SER A 501 3.72 -15.65 35.79
N PRO A 502 2.95 -15.49 36.86
CA PRO A 502 2.14 -16.57 37.46
C PRO A 502 1.04 -17.08 36.54
N ALA A 503 0.55 -16.26 35.63
CA ALA A 503 -0.50 -16.61 34.68
C ALA A 503 0.00 -17.33 33.42
N LYS A 504 1.31 -17.51 33.27
CA LYS A 504 1.89 -18.18 32.09
C LYS A 504 1.49 -19.65 32.05
N SER A 505 0.80 -20.05 30.98
CA SER A 505 0.47 -21.45 30.71
C SER A 505 1.75 -22.30 30.60
N GLY A 506 1.75 -23.46 31.23
CA GLY A 506 2.95 -24.33 31.28
C GLY A 506 4.09 -23.81 32.14
N GLY A 507 3.90 -22.70 32.89
CA GLY A 507 4.90 -22.16 33.81
C GLY A 507 5.32 -23.12 34.92
N LEU A 508 4.49 -24.15 35.19
CA LEU A 508 4.77 -25.23 36.13
C LEU A 508 5.38 -26.47 35.46
N SER A 509 5.76 -26.39 34.20
CA SER A 509 6.41 -27.49 33.47
C SER A 509 7.69 -27.92 34.18
N GLY A 510 7.74 -29.19 34.58
CA GLY A 510 8.84 -29.75 35.38
C GLY A 510 8.64 -29.71 36.91
N VAL A 511 7.61 -29.03 37.40
CA VAL A 511 7.22 -29.09 38.82
C VAL A 511 6.42 -30.36 39.06
N LYS A 512 6.97 -31.30 39.83
CA LYS A 512 6.31 -32.58 40.06
C LYS A 512 5.20 -32.50 41.12
N ARG A 513 5.32 -31.62 42.08
CA ARG A 513 4.36 -31.41 43.18
C ARG A 513 4.46 -30.01 43.75
N LEU A 514 3.38 -29.50 44.26
CA LEU A 514 3.29 -28.24 45.01
C LEU A 514 2.76 -28.53 46.43
N ILE A 515 3.27 -27.78 47.40
CA ILE A 515 2.73 -27.74 48.75
C ILE A 515 1.91 -26.46 48.88
N ILE A 516 0.67 -26.55 49.30
CA ILE A 516 -0.27 -25.45 49.43
C ILE A 516 -0.85 -25.44 50.84
N TYR A 517 -0.89 -24.25 51.48
CA TYR A 517 -1.42 -24.07 52.84
C TYR A 517 -2.71 -23.25 52.80
#